data_b310e286135427d89dd9f160858041c5
#
_entry.id   b310e286135427d89dd9f160858041c5
#
_cell.length_a   1.000
_cell.length_b   1.000
_cell.length_c   1.000
_cell.angle_alpha   90.00
_cell.angle_beta   90.00
_cell.angle_gamma   90.00
#
_symmetry.space_group_name_H-M   'P 1'
#
loop_
_entity.id
_entity.type
_entity.pdbx_description
1 polymer ?
#
loop_
_entity_poly.entity_id
_entity_poly.type
_entity_poly.pdbx_seq_one_letter_code
_entity_poly.pdbx_strand_id
1 'polypeptide(L)'
;MIHPLPPGTRDVLPTEMRELRALSDRLRVSFERAGYGEVWTPLVEYEETLRRGDDRAARAGVYRMFDDRGRVLVLRSDMTVSIARLVSSRYGGVQPPVRLSYLAHSYRAVERGRGQAREFLQGGVELIGPAGAEGDAEVVTLVLGALEEAGLRRHRIGVGDGALVRGLLAELEVPEARRDTLLKHLSRRDLVALEVDAEELGLSPSARDLLVSVPTLRGGPEVLDRAEGPVARSAEGLRALYELLAQTGAAERTIFDLGLVRELGYYTGAVFEIYDPAVGFTLGGGGRYDDLLGRYGTPLPACGIALDIQRVHAAQAAEERLA
;
A
#
# COMPACT_ATOMS: atom_id res chain seq x y z
N MET A 1 -38.07 -16.61 -0.06
CA MET A 1 -37.00 -16.76 0.95
C MET A 1 -35.84 -15.87 0.55
N ILE A 2 -35.40 -14.95 1.41
CA ILE A 2 -34.22 -14.14 1.16
C ILE A 2 -33.02 -14.91 1.72
N HIS A 3 -32.07 -15.26 0.86
CA HIS A 3 -30.80 -15.90 1.29
C HIS A 3 -29.81 -14.79 1.57
N PRO A 4 -29.44 -14.52 2.85
CA PRO A 4 -28.52 -13.45 3.18
C PRO A 4 -27.10 -13.77 2.71
N LEU A 5 -26.41 -12.75 2.18
CA LEU A 5 -24.97 -12.81 1.91
C LEU A 5 -24.16 -12.59 3.19
N PRO A 6 -22.95 -13.13 3.29
CA PRO A 6 -22.04 -12.78 4.37
C PRO A 6 -21.79 -11.25 4.42
N PRO A 7 -21.78 -10.62 5.61
CA PRO A 7 -21.52 -9.19 5.72
C PRO A 7 -20.19 -8.78 5.06
N GLY A 8 -20.21 -7.72 4.25
CA GLY A 8 -19.02 -7.23 3.52
C GLY A 8 -18.71 -7.99 2.22
N THR A 9 -19.64 -8.86 1.78
CA THR A 9 -19.65 -9.43 0.43
C THR A 9 -20.90 -8.96 -0.33
N ARG A 10 -20.89 -9.02 -1.65
CA ARG A 10 -22.01 -8.63 -2.50
C ARG A 10 -22.00 -9.38 -3.83
N ASP A 11 -23.15 -9.51 -4.43
CA ASP A 11 -23.27 -9.89 -5.82
C ASP A 11 -22.95 -8.71 -6.75
N VAL A 12 -22.27 -8.98 -7.85
CA VAL A 12 -22.04 -8.03 -8.93
C VAL A 12 -22.92 -8.40 -10.11
N LEU A 13 -23.81 -7.48 -10.50
CA LEU A 13 -24.77 -7.72 -11.55
C LEU A 13 -24.17 -7.49 -12.95
N PRO A 14 -24.78 -8.02 -14.05
CA PRO A 14 -24.17 -8.04 -15.38
C PRO A 14 -23.73 -6.69 -15.93
N THR A 15 -24.41 -5.60 -15.61
CA THR A 15 -24.03 -4.25 -16.07
C THR A 15 -22.73 -3.81 -15.39
N GLU A 16 -22.69 -3.82 -14.07
CA GLU A 16 -21.49 -3.47 -13.30
C GLU A 16 -20.32 -4.43 -13.61
N MET A 17 -20.61 -5.72 -13.84
CA MET A 17 -19.57 -6.69 -14.20
C MET A 17 -18.90 -6.34 -15.55
N ARG A 18 -19.65 -5.82 -16.52
CA ARG A 18 -19.08 -5.35 -17.79
C ARG A 18 -18.16 -4.15 -17.59
N GLU A 19 -18.56 -3.20 -16.72
CA GLU A 19 -17.77 -2.00 -16.41
C GLU A 19 -16.48 -2.36 -15.67
N LEU A 20 -16.55 -3.21 -14.65
CA LEU A 20 -15.39 -3.71 -13.92
C LEU A 20 -14.41 -4.48 -14.83
N ARG A 21 -14.94 -5.28 -15.76
CA ARG A 21 -14.11 -6.00 -16.74
C ARG A 21 -13.41 -5.02 -17.68
N ALA A 22 -14.13 -4.06 -18.23
CA ALA A 22 -13.56 -3.05 -19.14
C ALA A 22 -12.47 -2.22 -18.44
N LEU A 23 -12.68 -1.85 -17.17
CA LEU A 23 -11.68 -1.18 -16.34
C LEU A 23 -10.44 -2.07 -16.14
N SER A 24 -10.66 -3.32 -15.74
CA SER A 24 -9.61 -4.30 -15.52
C SER A 24 -8.76 -4.54 -16.77
N ASP A 25 -9.40 -4.65 -17.93
CA ASP A 25 -8.72 -4.87 -19.20
C ASP A 25 -7.87 -3.66 -19.62
N ARG A 26 -8.32 -2.42 -19.37
CA ARG A 26 -7.51 -1.22 -19.61
C ARG A 26 -6.25 -1.20 -18.72
N LEU A 27 -6.39 -1.47 -17.44
CA LEU A 27 -5.24 -1.54 -16.52
C LEU A 27 -4.26 -2.63 -16.94
N ARG A 28 -4.76 -3.83 -17.30
CA ARG A 28 -3.93 -4.94 -17.78
C ARG A 28 -3.12 -4.54 -19.01
N VAL A 29 -3.76 -3.93 -20.01
CA VAL A 29 -3.08 -3.47 -21.25
C VAL A 29 -2.01 -2.43 -20.93
N SER A 30 -2.27 -1.49 -20.02
CA SER A 30 -1.26 -0.51 -19.58
C SER A 30 -0.05 -1.18 -18.94
N PHE A 31 -0.27 -2.14 -18.03
CA PHE A 31 0.82 -2.87 -17.37
C PHE A 31 1.63 -3.73 -18.35
N GLU A 32 0.96 -4.46 -19.25
CA GLU A 32 1.62 -5.28 -20.27
C GLU A 32 2.47 -4.42 -21.23
N ARG A 33 1.95 -3.26 -21.66
CA ARG A 33 2.67 -2.30 -22.50
C ARG A 33 3.94 -1.78 -21.85
N ALA A 34 3.93 -1.64 -20.52
CA ALA A 34 5.10 -1.27 -19.73
C ALA A 34 6.04 -2.44 -19.42
N GLY A 35 5.78 -3.64 -19.97
CA GLY A 35 6.61 -4.82 -19.83
C GLY A 35 6.37 -5.63 -18.53
N TYR A 36 5.24 -5.39 -17.84
CA TYR A 36 4.86 -6.18 -16.67
C TYR A 36 4.07 -7.42 -17.07
N GLY A 37 4.66 -8.60 -16.81
CA GLY A 37 4.01 -9.89 -17.09
C GLY A 37 2.95 -10.21 -16.04
N GLU A 38 1.73 -10.60 -16.49
CA GLU A 38 0.68 -11.01 -15.56
C GLU A 38 0.99 -12.37 -14.92
N VAL A 39 0.82 -12.48 -13.61
CA VAL A 39 0.99 -13.73 -12.87
C VAL A 39 -0.26 -14.11 -12.10
N TRP A 40 -0.42 -15.40 -11.92
CA TRP A 40 -1.46 -15.99 -11.08
C TRP A 40 -0.83 -16.75 -9.92
N THR A 41 -1.20 -16.39 -8.70
CA THR A 41 -0.86 -17.14 -7.49
C THR A 41 -2.10 -17.82 -6.90
N PRO A 42 -1.97 -18.92 -6.14
CA PRO A 42 -3.09 -19.54 -5.47
C PRO A 42 -3.85 -18.56 -4.56
N LEU A 43 -5.16 -18.70 -4.49
CA LEU A 43 -6.00 -17.95 -3.56
C LEU A 43 -5.69 -18.29 -2.10
N VAL A 44 -5.32 -19.54 -1.88
CA VAL A 44 -5.06 -20.12 -0.57
C VAL A 44 -3.55 -20.27 -0.37
N GLU A 45 -3.06 -19.77 0.75
CA GLU A 45 -1.66 -19.89 1.18
C GLU A 45 -1.58 -20.60 2.54
N TYR A 46 -0.42 -21.17 2.87
CA TYR A 46 -0.18 -21.60 4.25
C TYR A 46 -0.03 -20.37 5.16
N GLU A 47 -0.59 -20.44 6.36
CA GLU A 47 -0.47 -19.35 7.32
C GLU A 47 1.00 -19.00 7.60
N GLU A 48 1.89 -19.99 7.62
CA GLU A 48 3.33 -19.79 7.79
C GLU A 48 3.94 -18.92 6.69
N THR A 49 3.45 -19.03 5.45
CA THR A 49 3.87 -18.19 4.34
C THR A 49 3.49 -16.73 4.60
N LEU A 50 2.26 -16.48 5.03
CA LEU A 50 1.81 -15.13 5.35
C LEU A 50 2.56 -14.55 6.55
N ARG A 51 2.76 -15.33 7.62
CA ARG A 51 3.52 -14.91 8.83
C ARG A 51 4.95 -14.53 8.51
N ARG A 52 5.60 -15.25 7.62
CA ARG A 52 6.97 -14.95 7.20
C ARG A 52 7.06 -13.59 6.51
N GLY A 53 6.06 -13.22 5.71
CA GLY A 53 5.96 -11.93 5.05
C GLY A 53 5.49 -10.82 5.98
N ASP A 54 4.39 -11.04 6.69
CA ASP A 54 3.81 -10.08 7.64
C ASP A 54 3.09 -10.80 8.79
N ASP A 55 3.77 -10.93 9.93
CA ASP A 55 3.21 -11.60 11.12
C ASP A 55 2.00 -10.84 11.69
N ARG A 56 1.94 -9.52 11.55
CA ARG A 56 0.78 -8.72 11.99
C ARG A 56 -0.45 -9.01 11.13
N ALA A 57 -0.30 -8.97 9.79
CA ALA A 57 -1.38 -9.31 8.87
C ALA A 57 -1.86 -10.76 9.09
N ALA A 58 -0.95 -11.67 9.42
CA ALA A 58 -1.29 -13.06 9.72
C ALA A 58 -2.06 -13.23 11.04
N ARG A 59 -1.84 -12.37 12.04
CA ARG A 59 -2.55 -12.45 13.33
C ARG A 59 -3.96 -11.90 13.27
N ALA A 60 -4.20 -10.87 12.48
CA ALA A 60 -5.46 -10.16 12.43
C ALA A 60 -6.01 -10.11 10.98
N GLY A 61 -7.31 -10.23 10.85
CA GLY A 61 -7.99 -9.94 9.59
C GLY A 61 -7.83 -10.97 8.47
N VAL A 62 -7.48 -12.23 8.76
CA VAL A 62 -7.43 -13.32 7.78
C VAL A 62 -8.50 -14.38 8.01
N TYR A 63 -8.99 -14.96 6.92
CA TYR A 63 -9.86 -16.13 6.96
C TYR A 63 -9.01 -17.39 7.01
N ARG A 64 -9.26 -18.25 8.01
CA ARG A 64 -8.52 -19.49 8.23
C ARG A 64 -9.37 -20.71 7.89
N MET A 65 -8.71 -21.73 7.35
CA MET A 65 -9.28 -23.06 7.09
C MET A 65 -8.20 -24.10 7.35
N PHE A 66 -8.55 -25.38 7.25
CA PHE A 66 -7.61 -26.48 7.42
C PHE A 66 -7.56 -27.31 6.13
N ASP A 67 -6.37 -27.80 5.78
CA ASP A 67 -6.23 -28.81 4.75
C ASP A 67 -6.58 -30.21 5.30
N ASP A 68 -6.53 -31.22 4.43
CA ASP A 68 -6.80 -32.62 4.75
C ASP A 68 -5.79 -33.24 5.75
N ARG A 69 -4.67 -32.54 6.03
CA ARG A 69 -3.63 -32.93 6.99
C ARG A 69 -3.65 -32.09 8.27
N GLY A 70 -4.64 -31.22 8.42
CA GLY A 70 -4.80 -30.35 9.59
C GLY A 70 -3.87 -29.14 9.61
N ARG A 71 -3.19 -28.80 8.49
CA ARG A 71 -2.38 -27.58 8.42
C ARG A 71 -3.26 -26.36 8.21
N VAL A 72 -2.88 -25.25 8.83
CA VAL A 72 -3.63 -23.99 8.71
C VAL A 72 -3.38 -23.34 7.35
N LEU A 73 -4.46 -23.11 6.62
CA LEU A 73 -4.51 -22.36 5.39
C LEU A 73 -5.20 -21.02 5.63
N VAL A 74 -4.86 -20.02 4.84
CA VAL A 74 -5.49 -18.70 4.87
C VAL A 74 -5.89 -18.26 3.47
N LEU A 75 -6.98 -17.51 3.37
CA LEU A 75 -7.24 -16.72 2.16
C LEU A 75 -6.27 -15.53 2.15
N ARG A 76 -5.60 -15.29 1.02
CA ARG A 76 -4.64 -14.19 0.90
C ARG A 76 -5.32 -12.85 1.17
N SER A 77 -4.68 -12.00 1.95
CA SER A 77 -5.14 -10.65 2.28
C SER A 77 -4.64 -9.57 1.31
N ASP A 78 -3.56 -9.89 0.59
CA ASP A 78 -2.95 -9.11 -0.49
C ASP A 78 -2.14 -10.03 -1.42
N MET A 79 -1.68 -9.47 -2.55
CA MET A 79 -0.91 -10.23 -3.54
C MET A 79 0.60 -10.19 -3.29
N THR A 80 1.12 -9.17 -2.63
CA THR A 80 2.57 -8.91 -2.50
C THR A 80 3.31 -10.07 -1.84
N VAL A 81 2.76 -10.61 -0.74
CA VAL A 81 3.36 -11.77 -0.04
C VAL A 81 3.39 -13.01 -0.93
N SER A 82 2.30 -13.28 -1.65
CA SER A 82 2.23 -14.41 -2.58
C SER A 82 3.22 -14.25 -3.75
N ILE A 83 3.43 -13.02 -4.22
CA ILE A 83 4.41 -12.71 -5.27
C ILE A 83 5.84 -12.84 -4.75
N ALA A 84 6.14 -12.35 -3.54
CA ALA A 84 7.45 -12.52 -2.93
C ALA A 84 7.84 -14.03 -2.81
N ARG A 85 6.89 -14.87 -2.37
CA ARG A 85 7.07 -16.34 -2.37
C ARG A 85 7.25 -16.90 -3.79
N LEU A 86 6.44 -16.45 -4.76
CA LEU A 86 6.53 -16.87 -6.16
C LEU A 86 7.91 -16.56 -6.73
N VAL A 87 8.38 -15.32 -6.59
CA VAL A 87 9.69 -14.90 -7.11
C VAL A 87 10.81 -15.72 -6.49
N SER A 88 10.82 -15.86 -5.17
CA SER A 88 11.85 -16.65 -4.48
C SER A 88 11.84 -18.13 -4.87
N SER A 89 10.69 -18.70 -5.23
CA SER A 89 10.58 -20.12 -5.57
C SER A 89 10.72 -20.44 -7.08
N ARG A 90 10.46 -19.47 -7.97
CA ARG A 90 10.36 -19.72 -9.42
C ARG A 90 11.30 -18.87 -10.28
N TYR A 91 11.79 -17.74 -9.76
CA TYR A 91 12.63 -16.79 -10.48
C TYR A 91 14.10 -16.81 -10.01
N GLY A 92 14.54 -17.85 -9.29
CA GLY A 92 15.88 -17.95 -8.70
C GLY A 92 17.07 -17.88 -9.67
N GLY A 93 16.85 -17.91 -10.98
CA GLY A 93 17.88 -17.73 -11.99
C GLY A 93 17.65 -16.54 -12.92
N VAL A 94 16.58 -15.78 -12.69
CA VAL A 94 16.20 -14.65 -13.54
C VAL A 94 16.95 -13.40 -13.09
N GLN A 95 17.58 -12.72 -14.04
CA GLN A 95 18.27 -11.46 -13.75
C GLN A 95 17.27 -10.32 -13.57
N PRO A 96 17.39 -9.50 -12.52
CA PRO A 96 16.59 -8.29 -12.37
C PRO A 96 16.81 -7.30 -13.52
N PRO A 97 15.83 -6.44 -13.84
CA PRO A 97 14.55 -6.25 -13.13
C PRO A 97 13.49 -7.28 -13.50
N VAL A 98 12.75 -7.77 -12.49
CA VAL A 98 11.57 -8.60 -12.70
C VAL A 98 10.32 -7.72 -12.54
N ARG A 99 9.49 -7.66 -13.57
CA ARG A 99 8.26 -6.85 -13.64
C ARG A 99 7.05 -7.76 -13.70
N LEU A 100 6.25 -7.74 -12.65
CA LEU A 100 5.06 -8.57 -12.52
C LEU A 100 3.81 -7.72 -12.31
N SER A 101 2.71 -8.13 -12.91
CA SER A 101 1.39 -7.59 -12.67
C SER A 101 0.40 -8.67 -12.25
N TYR A 102 -0.72 -8.26 -11.71
CA TYR A 102 -1.77 -9.19 -11.29
C TYR A 102 -3.15 -8.54 -11.31
N LEU A 103 -4.16 -9.38 -11.48
CA LEU A 103 -5.55 -9.04 -11.27
C LEU A 103 -6.24 -10.20 -10.55
N ALA A 104 -6.48 -10.07 -9.25
CA ALA A 104 -6.91 -11.20 -8.44
C ALA A 104 -7.69 -10.78 -7.18
N HIS A 105 -8.61 -11.64 -6.72
CA HIS A 105 -9.33 -11.40 -5.49
C HIS A 105 -8.44 -11.53 -4.25
N SER A 106 -8.64 -10.63 -3.30
CA SER A 106 -8.06 -10.65 -1.96
C SER A 106 -9.16 -10.55 -0.91
N TYR A 107 -8.89 -11.05 0.31
CA TYR A 107 -9.89 -11.21 1.35
C TYR A 107 -9.41 -10.68 2.68
N ARG A 108 -10.25 -9.90 3.37
CA ARG A 108 -9.94 -9.39 4.72
C ARG A 108 -11.11 -9.67 5.67
N ALA A 109 -10.80 -10.29 6.80
CA ALA A 109 -11.75 -10.42 7.89
C ALA A 109 -11.77 -9.10 8.67
N VAL A 110 -12.67 -8.20 8.28
CA VAL A 110 -12.84 -6.90 8.96
C VAL A 110 -13.86 -6.98 10.10
N GLU A 111 -13.69 -6.12 11.11
CA GLU A 111 -14.64 -5.98 12.20
C GLU A 111 -16.04 -5.60 11.70
N ARG A 112 -17.07 -6.09 12.38
CA ARG A 112 -18.47 -5.76 12.05
C ARG A 112 -18.73 -4.27 12.19
N GLY A 113 -19.49 -3.69 11.27
CA GLY A 113 -19.98 -2.32 11.36
C GLY A 113 -19.16 -1.23 10.67
N ARG A 114 -18.01 -1.56 10.06
CA ARG A 114 -17.16 -0.56 9.38
C ARG A 114 -17.46 -0.34 7.89
N GLY A 115 -18.48 -0.99 7.32
CA GLY A 115 -18.82 -0.83 5.89
C GLY A 115 -17.70 -1.25 4.91
N GLN A 116 -16.68 -1.96 5.38
CA GLN A 116 -15.55 -2.37 4.57
C GLN A 116 -15.84 -3.68 3.84
N ALA A 117 -15.42 -3.75 2.57
CA ALA A 117 -15.50 -4.99 1.80
C ALA A 117 -14.56 -6.04 2.39
N ARG A 118 -15.05 -7.29 2.43
CA ARG A 118 -14.28 -8.47 2.86
C ARG A 118 -13.68 -9.24 1.70
N GLU A 119 -14.23 -9.03 0.53
CA GLU A 119 -13.76 -9.53 -0.75
C GLU A 119 -13.63 -8.36 -1.71
N PHE A 120 -12.49 -8.22 -2.37
CA PHE A 120 -12.24 -7.16 -3.34
C PHE A 120 -11.31 -7.65 -4.45
N LEU A 121 -11.51 -7.13 -5.65
CA LEU A 121 -10.63 -7.39 -6.78
C LEU A 121 -9.44 -6.43 -6.72
N GLN A 122 -8.25 -6.98 -6.55
CA GLN A 122 -7.00 -6.25 -6.48
C GLN A 122 -6.27 -6.34 -7.80
N GLY A 123 -5.94 -5.19 -8.40
CA GLY A 123 -5.06 -5.09 -9.56
C GLY A 123 -3.79 -4.33 -9.19
N GLY A 124 -2.62 -4.78 -9.62
CA GLY A 124 -1.39 -4.11 -9.24
C GLY A 124 -0.16 -4.57 -9.97
N VAL A 125 0.95 -3.95 -9.62
CA VAL A 125 2.28 -4.20 -10.17
C VAL A 125 3.33 -4.33 -9.08
N GLU A 126 4.31 -5.19 -9.32
CA GLU A 126 5.45 -5.40 -8.44
C GLU A 126 6.74 -5.35 -9.28
N LEU A 127 7.65 -4.47 -8.90
CA LEU A 127 8.97 -4.30 -9.52
C LEU A 127 10.03 -4.80 -8.56
N ILE A 128 10.78 -5.81 -8.99
CA ILE A 128 11.81 -6.46 -8.18
C ILE A 128 13.19 -6.23 -8.82
N GLY A 129 14.13 -5.78 -8.02
CA GLY A 129 15.52 -5.55 -8.40
C GLY A 129 15.97 -4.10 -8.34
N PRO A 130 15.29 -3.14 -8.96
CA PRO A 130 15.64 -1.74 -8.86
C PRO A 130 15.50 -1.20 -7.43
N ALA A 131 16.60 -0.69 -6.88
CA ALA A 131 16.64 -0.06 -5.57
C ALA A 131 16.35 1.44 -5.66
N GLY A 132 15.91 2.04 -4.55
CA GLY A 132 15.78 3.48 -4.41
C GLY A 132 14.71 4.14 -5.28
N ALA A 133 14.84 5.44 -5.46
CA ALA A 133 13.83 6.31 -6.05
C ALA A 133 13.49 5.99 -7.52
N GLU A 134 14.43 5.42 -8.29
CA GLU A 134 14.20 5.07 -9.71
C GLU A 134 13.10 4.00 -9.85
N GLY A 135 13.17 2.92 -9.04
CA GLY A 135 12.13 1.90 -9.04
C GLY A 135 10.79 2.44 -8.54
N ASP A 136 10.81 3.31 -7.53
CA ASP A 136 9.62 3.95 -6.98
C ASP A 136 8.95 4.85 -8.03
N ALA A 137 9.74 5.64 -8.76
CA ALA A 137 9.25 6.52 -9.83
C ALA A 137 8.66 5.74 -11.00
N GLU A 138 9.27 4.60 -11.40
CA GLU A 138 8.73 3.73 -12.44
C GLU A 138 7.32 3.25 -12.08
N VAL A 139 7.16 2.68 -10.88
CA VAL A 139 5.88 2.12 -10.42
C VAL A 139 4.81 3.21 -10.26
N VAL A 140 5.17 4.36 -9.67
CA VAL A 140 4.24 5.48 -9.47
C VAL A 140 3.78 6.04 -10.82
N THR A 141 4.71 6.33 -11.74
CA THR A 141 4.39 6.87 -13.07
C THR A 141 3.49 5.91 -13.85
N LEU A 142 3.81 4.61 -13.83
CA LEU A 142 3.02 3.58 -14.49
C LEU A 142 1.57 3.55 -13.98
N VAL A 143 1.39 3.50 -12.65
CA VAL A 143 0.05 3.35 -12.07
C VAL A 143 -0.79 4.61 -12.24
N LEU A 144 -0.20 5.81 -12.11
CA LEU A 144 -0.91 7.06 -12.39
C LEU A 144 -1.35 7.15 -13.86
N GLY A 145 -0.47 6.81 -14.80
CA GLY A 145 -0.78 6.77 -16.23
C GLY A 145 -1.86 5.73 -16.56
N ALA A 146 -1.79 4.54 -15.95
CA ALA A 146 -2.79 3.49 -16.14
C ALA A 146 -4.18 3.90 -15.62
N LEU A 147 -4.26 4.62 -14.50
CA LEU A 147 -5.51 5.18 -13.98
C LEU A 147 -6.08 6.26 -14.91
N GLU A 148 -5.22 7.11 -15.49
CA GLU A 148 -5.64 8.11 -16.46
C GLU A 148 -6.15 7.47 -17.77
N GLU A 149 -5.46 6.46 -18.31
CA GLU A 149 -5.91 5.66 -19.45
C GLU A 149 -7.22 4.90 -19.15
N ALA A 150 -7.38 4.48 -17.89
CA ALA A 150 -8.61 3.86 -17.42
C ALA A 150 -9.78 4.84 -17.30
N GLY A 151 -9.54 6.16 -17.34
CA GLY A 151 -10.56 7.20 -17.40
C GLY A 151 -10.69 8.08 -16.16
N LEU A 152 -9.90 7.85 -15.10
CA LEU A 152 -9.83 8.78 -13.96
C LEU A 152 -9.09 10.06 -14.33
N ARG A 153 -9.59 11.20 -13.89
CA ARG A 153 -9.03 12.53 -14.21
C ARG A 153 -8.48 13.27 -13.00
N ARG A 154 -9.04 13.03 -11.82
CA ARG A 154 -8.78 13.80 -10.60
C ARG A 154 -7.92 13.08 -9.58
N HIS A 155 -7.56 11.83 -9.83
CA HIS A 155 -6.76 11.00 -8.92
C HIS A 155 -5.43 11.67 -8.55
N ARG A 156 -4.98 11.43 -7.33
CA ARG A 156 -3.74 11.90 -6.72
C ARG A 156 -3.03 10.76 -6.03
N ILE A 157 -1.73 10.93 -5.81
CA ILE A 157 -0.94 10.03 -4.99
C ILE A 157 -0.34 10.78 -3.81
N GLY A 158 -0.59 10.28 -2.60
CA GLY A 158 0.14 10.65 -1.40
C GLY A 158 1.42 9.83 -1.31
N VAL A 159 2.52 10.48 -1.04
CA VAL A 159 3.85 9.86 -0.93
C VAL A 159 4.45 10.21 0.43
N GLY A 160 4.83 9.18 1.17
CA GLY A 160 5.54 9.29 2.45
C GLY A 160 6.70 8.32 2.54
N ASP A 161 7.22 8.12 3.73
CA ASP A 161 8.29 7.15 4.00
C ASP A 161 7.90 6.26 5.19
N GLY A 162 7.79 4.96 4.94
CA GLY A 162 7.43 3.96 5.96
C GLY A 162 8.48 3.78 7.05
N ALA A 163 9.72 4.16 6.79
CA ALA A 163 10.81 4.13 7.78
C ALA A 163 10.83 5.40 8.66
N LEU A 164 10.32 6.54 8.17
CA LEU A 164 10.43 7.84 8.83
C LEU A 164 9.88 7.81 10.26
N VAL A 165 8.62 7.48 10.42
CA VAL A 165 7.97 7.52 11.74
C VAL A 165 8.56 6.46 12.67
N ARG A 166 8.90 5.27 12.17
CA ARG A 166 9.56 4.23 12.97
C ARG A 166 10.94 4.68 13.43
N GLY A 167 11.70 5.31 12.54
CA GLY A 167 13.01 5.89 12.85
C GLY A 167 12.90 7.00 13.89
N LEU A 168 11.93 7.89 13.74
CA LEU A 168 11.63 8.95 14.71
C LEU A 168 11.31 8.35 16.09
N LEU A 169 10.41 7.38 16.18
CA LEU A 169 10.07 6.73 17.46
C LEU A 169 11.26 6.00 18.10
N ALA A 170 12.19 5.47 17.30
CA ALA A 170 13.41 4.85 17.80
C ALA A 170 14.39 5.89 18.33
N GLU A 171 14.59 7.00 17.64
CA GLU A 171 15.50 8.09 18.02
C GLU A 171 14.99 8.84 19.27
N LEU A 172 13.67 8.96 19.41
CA LEU A 172 13.03 9.48 20.61
C LEU A 172 13.00 8.46 21.77
N GLU A 173 13.69 7.32 21.64
CA GLU A 173 13.79 6.26 22.61
C GLU A 173 12.44 5.72 23.12
N VAL A 174 11.38 5.82 22.28
CA VAL A 174 10.06 5.30 22.61
C VAL A 174 10.14 3.78 22.82
N PRO A 175 9.68 3.24 23.97
CA PRO A 175 9.68 1.81 24.24
C PRO A 175 8.96 1.01 23.16
N GLU A 176 9.55 -0.09 22.70
CA GLU A 176 9.01 -0.90 21.59
C GLU A 176 7.54 -1.30 21.80
N ALA A 177 7.18 -1.65 23.04
CA ALA A 177 5.81 -2.04 23.42
C ALA A 177 4.77 -0.91 23.20
N ARG A 178 5.20 0.36 23.13
CA ARG A 178 4.31 1.52 22.90
C ARG A 178 4.31 1.99 21.46
N ARG A 179 5.32 1.63 20.65
CA ARG A 179 5.44 2.10 19.26
C ARG A 179 4.24 1.71 18.40
N ASP A 180 3.72 0.49 18.57
CA ASP A 180 2.57 0.02 17.80
C ASP A 180 1.29 0.82 18.08
N THR A 181 1.10 1.31 19.29
CA THR A 181 -0.03 2.18 19.65
C THR A 181 0.09 3.53 18.95
N LEU A 182 1.26 4.16 19.05
CA LEU A 182 1.51 5.44 18.38
C LEU A 182 1.39 5.34 16.85
N LEU A 183 1.90 4.28 16.23
CA LEU A 183 1.73 4.03 14.80
C LEU A 183 0.25 3.87 14.41
N LYS A 184 -0.59 3.27 15.28
CA LYS A 184 -2.05 3.18 15.06
C LYS A 184 -2.72 4.55 15.14
N HIS A 185 -2.33 5.41 16.10
CA HIS A 185 -2.85 6.78 16.17
C HIS A 185 -2.49 7.56 14.91
N LEU A 186 -1.25 7.45 14.44
CA LEU A 186 -0.79 8.07 13.20
C LEU A 186 -1.54 7.57 11.96
N SER A 187 -1.72 6.24 11.84
CA SER A 187 -2.45 5.65 10.70
C SER A 187 -3.92 6.08 10.64
N ARG A 188 -4.50 6.43 11.80
CA ARG A 188 -5.88 6.93 11.94
C ARG A 188 -5.96 8.45 11.93
N ARG A 189 -4.83 9.15 11.88
CA ARG A 189 -4.70 10.60 12.05
C ARG A 189 -5.33 11.12 13.36
N ASP A 190 -5.27 10.30 14.40
CA ASP A 190 -5.73 10.65 15.75
C ASP A 190 -4.60 11.38 16.50
N LEU A 191 -4.43 12.67 16.14
CA LEU A 191 -3.37 13.50 16.72
C LEU A 191 -3.61 13.80 18.20
N VAL A 192 -4.86 13.81 18.66
CA VAL A 192 -5.20 14.02 20.06
C VAL A 192 -4.72 12.83 20.91
N ALA A 193 -5.03 11.61 20.48
CA ALA A 193 -4.56 10.42 21.18
C ALA A 193 -3.03 10.29 21.11
N LEU A 194 -2.42 10.70 20.00
CA LEU A 194 -0.96 10.73 19.85
C LEU A 194 -0.30 11.68 20.87
N GLU A 195 -0.87 12.87 21.06
CA GLU A 195 -0.37 13.86 22.01
C GLU A 195 -0.48 13.38 23.45
N VAL A 196 -1.62 12.79 23.84
CA VAL A 196 -1.84 12.22 25.16
C VAL A 196 -0.82 11.10 25.45
N ASP A 197 -0.65 10.17 24.51
CA ASP A 197 0.32 9.08 24.69
C ASP A 197 1.76 9.60 24.75
N ALA A 198 2.11 10.65 24.01
CA ALA A 198 3.43 11.30 24.04
C ALA A 198 3.70 11.96 25.40
N GLU A 199 2.67 12.54 26.05
CA GLU A 199 2.77 13.07 27.41
C GLU A 199 2.98 11.97 28.44
N GLU A 200 2.21 10.88 28.37
CA GLU A 200 2.33 9.72 29.25
C GLU A 200 3.71 9.05 29.18
N LEU A 201 4.35 9.11 28.02
CA LEU A 201 5.72 8.59 27.81
C LEU A 201 6.80 9.46 28.43
N GLY A 202 6.46 10.65 28.91
CA GLY A 202 7.41 11.57 29.52
C GLY A 202 8.45 12.13 28.52
N LEU A 203 8.10 12.21 27.25
CA LEU A 203 8.97 12.79 26.23
C LEU A 203 9.24 14.28 26.54
N SER A 204 10.46 14.76 26.19
CA SER A 204 10.76 16.18 26.32
C SER A 204 9.79 17.02 25.48
N PRO A 205 9.53 18.28 25.85
CA PRO A 205 8.65 19.15 25.05
C PRO A 205 9.02 19.19 23.56
N SER A 206 10.31 19.31 23.24
CA SER A 206 10.79 19.31 21.84
C SER A 206 10.56 17.98 21.11
N ALA A 207 10.72 16.85 21.79
CA ALA A 207 10.46 15.53 21.24
C ALA A 207 8.96 15.31 20.95
N ARG A 208 8.10 15.77 21.87
CA ARG A 208 6.66 15.74 21.72
C ARG A 208 6.21 16.64 20.55
N ASP A 209 6.69 17.88 20.50
CA ASP A 209 6.38 18.81 19.43
C ASP A 209 6.77 18.23 18.06
N LEU A 210 7.93 17.59 17.96
CA LEU A 210 8.38 16.92 16.74
C LEU A 210 7.45 15.76 16.36
N LEU A 211 7.10 14.89 17.30
CA LEU A 211 6.23 13.73 17.07
C LEU A 211 4.83 14.15 16.60
N VAL A 212 4.29 15.24 17.12
CA VAL A 212 2.95 15.74 16.75
C VAL A 212 2.98 16.56 15.46
N SER A 213 4.09 17.29 15.19
CA SER A 213 4.20 18.15 14.01
C SER A 213 4.46 17.36 12.71
N VAL A 214 5.29 16.31 12.75
CA VAL A 214 5.63 15.50 11.55
C VAL A 214 4.38 15.02 10.79
N PRO A 215 3.34 14.46 11.43
CA PRO A 215 2.12 14.03 10.74
C PRO A 215 1.32 15.15 10.07
N THR A 216 1.60 16.41 10.41
CA THR A 216 0.96 17.60 9.81
C THR A 216 1.70 18.12 8.58
N LEU A 217 2.92 17.65 8.34
CA LEU A 217 3.72 18.04 7.18
C LEU A 217 3.18 17.33 5.92
N ARG A 218 2.26 18.04 5.26
CA ARG A 218 1.59 17.58 4.04
C ARG A 218 1.44 18.72 3.04
N GLY A 219 1.77 18.47 1.77
CA GLY A 219 1.68 19.48 0.71
C GLY A 219 2.45 19.10 -0.53
N GLY A 220 2.88 20.11 -1.29
CA GLY A 220 3.80 19.97 -2.40
C GLY A 220 5.24 19.67 -1.93
N PRO A 221 6.22 19.75 -2.84
CA PRO A 221 7.63 19.46 -2.50
C PRO A 221 8.22 20.38 -1.43
N GLU A 222 7.64 21.56 -1.22
CA GLU A 222 8.07 22.53 -0.20
C GLU A 222 7.98 22.00 1.23
N VAL A 223 7.17 20.97 1.50
CA VAL A 223 7.11 20.37 2.85
C VAL A 223 8.37 19.58 3.17
N LEU A 224 9.09 19.12 2.15
CA LEU A 224 10.35 18.40 2.32
C LEU A 224 11.47 19.32 2.84
N ASP A 225 11.39 20.64 2.56
CA ASP A 225 12.34 21.63 3.04
C ASP A 225 12.14 21.95 4.53
N ARG A 226 10.99 21.59 5.08
CA ARG A 226 10.66 21.74 6.50
C ARG A 226 11.04 20.51 7.34
N ALA A 227 11.55 19.46 6.70
CA ALA A 227 11.98 18.25 7.36
C ALA A 227 13.39 18.42 7.92
N GLU A 228 13.51 18.53 9.25
CA GLU A 228 14.76 18.74 9.99
C GLU A 228 15.08 17.57 10.91
N GLY A 229 16.31 17.50 11.40
CA GLY A 229 16.74 16.50 12.37
C GLY A 229 16.54 15.06 11.87
N PRO A 230 15.87 14.20 12.68
CA PRO A 230 15.66 12.78 12.37
C PRO A 230 14.96 12.51 11.02
N VAL A 231 14.14 13.44 10.58
CA VAL A 231 13.31 13.26 9.37
C VAL A 231 14.00 13.75 8.08
N ALA A 232 15.14 14.43 8.19
CA ALA A 232 15.86 14.99 7.04
C ALA A 232 16.28 13.93 6.02
N ARG A 233 16.76 12.77 6.48
CA ARG A 233 17.20 11.67 5.60
C ARG A 233 16.05 11.12 4.75
N SER A 234 14.88 10.94 5.33
CA SER A 234 13.69 10.51 4.59
C SER A 234 13.26 11.56 3.56
N ALA A 235 13.37 12.86 3.91
CA ALA A 235 13.09 13.94 2.97
C ALA A 235 14.04 13.96 1.76
N GLU A 236 15.32 13.62 1.93
CA GLU A 236 16.28 13.50 0.82
C GLU A 236 15.84 12.40 -0.18
N GLY A 237 15.46 11.24 0.31
CA GLY A 237 14.94 10.15 -0.53
C GLY A 237 13.66 10.54 -1.29
N LEU A 238 12.76 11.26 -0.62
CA LEU A 238 11.54 11.77 -1.23
C LEU A 238 11.80 12.90 -2.24
N ARG A 239 12.82 13.74 -2.05
CA ARG A 239 13.26 14.74 -3.06
C ARG A 239 13.78 14.06 -4.33
N ALA A 240 14.64 13.04 -4.17
CA ALA A 240 15.14 12.28 -5.32
C ALA A 240 13.98 11.64 -6.11
N LEU A 241 12.99 11.10 -5.41
CA LEU A 241 11.77 10.59 -6.04
C LEU A 241 11.00 11.70 -6.77
N TYR A 242 10.83 12.87 -6.14
CA TYR A 242 10.12 14.00 -6.75
C TYR A 242 10.78 14.46 -8.06
N GLU A 243 12.11 14.57 -8.09
CA GLU A 243 12.86 14.95 -9.29
C GLU A 243 12.62 14.01 -10.47
N LEU A 244 12.55 12.70 -10.20
CA LEU A 244 12.22 11.69 -11.21
C LEU A 244 10.75 11.79 -11.67
N LEU A 245 9.81 11.98 -10.75
CA LEU A 245 8.40 12.16 -11.08
C LEU A 245 8.15 13.44 -11.88
N ALA A 246 8.92 14.50 -11.64
CA ALA A 246 8.82 15.74 -12.41
C ALA A 246 9.17 15.55 -13.90
N GLN A 247 10.11 14.65 -14.19
CA GLN A 247 10.50 14.34 -15.58
C GLN A 247 9.39 13.64 -16.37
N THR A 248 8.44 12.99 -15.69
CA THR A 248 7.33 12.23 -16.32
C THR A 248 5.97 12.94 -16.22
N GLY A 249 5.92 14.12 -15.56
CA GLY A 249 4.67 14.83 -15.28
C GLY A 249 3.87 14.25 -14.09
N ALA A 250 4.30 13.14 -13.49
CA ALA A 250 3.63 12.51 -12.36
C ALA A 250 3.69 13.39 -11.08
N ALA A 251 4.65 14.30 -10.99
CA ALA A 251 4.78 15.23 -9.87
C ALA A 251 3.54 16.13 -9.67
N GLU A 252 2.82 16.50 -10.73
CA GLU A 252 1.61 17.32 -10.65
C GLU A 252 0.46 16.65 -9.88
N ARG A 253 0.49 15.32 -9.81
CA ARG A 253 -0.48 14.50 -9.10
C ARG A 253 0.02 14.04 -7.73
N THR A 254 1.25 14.41 -7.35
CA THR A 254 1.91 13.96 -6.13
C THR A 254 1.71 14.93 -4.98
N ILE A 255 1.38 14.41 -3.82
CA ILE A 255 1.33 15.14 -2.55
C ILE A 255 2.24 14.43 -1.57
N PHE A 256 3.19 15.14 -0.97
CA PHE A 256 4.02 14.59 0.10
C PHE A 256 3.26 14.62 1.42
N ASP A 257 3.39 13.55 2.19
CA ASP A 257 2.72 13.37 3.48
C ASP A 257 3.67 12.62 4.42
N LEU A 258 4.40 13.35 5.25
CA LEU A 258 5.39 12.76 6.15
C LEU A 258 4.76 11.99 7.31
N GLY A 259 3.46 12.16 7.52
CA GLY A 259 2.67 11.35 8.46
C GLY A 259 2.01 10.12 7.84
N LEU A 260 2.30 9.81 6.57
CA LEU A 260 1.70 8.64 5.90
C LEU A 260 2.28 7.34 6.47
N VAL A 261 1.46 6.63 7.22
CA VAL A 261 1.79 5.33 7.81
C VAL A 261 0.88 4.26 7.21
N ARG A 262 1.49 3.20 6.67
CA ARG A 262 0.78 2.02 6.19
C ARG A 262 0.80 0.93 7.25
N GLU A 263 -0.34 0.25 7.43
CA GLU A 263 -0.49 -0.81 8.46
C GLU A 263 0.35 -2.07 8.18
N LEU A 264 0.75 -2.29 6.92
CA LEU A 264 1.57 -3.44 6.54
C LEU A 264 3.01 -3.27 7.04
N GLY A 265 3.49 -4.25 7.80
CA GLY A 265 4.75 -4.16 8.56
C GLY A 265 6.02 -4.36 7.75
N TYR A 266 5.95 -4.56 6.44
CA TYR A 266 7.10 -4.87 5.60
C TYR A 266 7.68 -3.70 4.80
N TYR A 267 7.06 -2.52 4.81
CA TYR A 267 7.58 -1.36 4.07
C TYR A 267 8.87 -0.82 4.70
N THR A 268 9.88 -0.58 3.85
CA THR A 268 11.24 -0.18 4.26
C THR A 268 11.66 1.19 3.74
N GLY A 269 10.88 1.80 2.86
CA GLY A 269 11.17 3.10 2.25
C GLY A 269 9.90 3.83 1.84
N ALA A 270 9.86 4.42 0.65
CA ALA A 270 8.70 5.15 0.16
C ALA A 270 7.39 4.35 0.31
N VAL A 271 6.34 5.02 0.74
CA VAL A 271 4.97 4.48 0.84
C VAL A 271 4.01 5.34 0.05
N PHE A 272 3.02 4.71 -0.54
CA PHE A 272 2.10 5.32 -1.49
C PHE A 272 0.65 5.11 -1.09
N GLU A 273 -0.17 6.12 -1.30
CA GLU A 273 -1.62 6.04 -1.16
C GLU A 273 -2.31 6.78 -2.29
N ILE A 274 -3.15 6.07 -3.04
CA ILE A 274 -3.87 6.65 -4.18
C ILE A 274 -5.29 6.99 -3.74
N TYR A 275 -5.72 8.19 -4.07
CA TYR A 275 -7.05 8.68 -3.76
C TYR A 275 -7.60 9.56 -4.87
N ASP A 276 -8.89 9.78 -4.84
CA ASP A 276 -9.60 10.71 -5.71
C ASP A 276 -10.47 11.65 -4.89
N PRO A 277 -10.44 12.98 -5.15
CA PRO A 277 -11.25 13.94 -4.41
C PRO A 277 -12.77 13.75 -4.54
N ALA A 278 -13.22 13.00 -5.56
CA ALA A 278 -14.66 12.72 -5.75
C ALA A 278 -15.19 11.68 -4.75
N VAL A 279 -14.31 10.98 -4.04
CA VAL A 279 -14.69 9.93 -3.07
C VAL A 279 -13.95 10.10 -1.75
N GLY A 280 -14.54 9.61 -0.66
CA GLY A 280 -14.01 9.74 0.70
C GLY A 280 -13.14 8.54 1.15
N PHE A 281 -12.57 7.77 0.22
CA PHE A 281 -11.76 6.59 0.52
C PHE A 281 -10.58 6.47 -0.45
N THR A 282 -9.56 5.70 -0.04
CA THR A 282 -8.41 5.41 -0.86
C THR A 282 -8.72 4.38 -1.94
N LEU A 283 -8.16 4.58 -3.14
CA LEU A 283 -8.33 3.67 -4.28
C LEU A 283 -7.35 2.50 -4.25
N GLY A 284 -6.23 2.68 -3.53
CA GLY A 284 -5.18 1.71 -3.44
C GLY A 284 -3.96 2.28 -2.74
N GLY A 285 -2.84 1.59 -2.87
CA GLY A 285 -1.57 2.06 -2.33
C GLY A 285 -0.51 0.98 -2.36
N GLY A 286 0.68 1.32 -1.91
CA GLY A 286 1.83 0.46 -2.00
C GLY A 286 3.03 1.03 -1.27
N GLY A 287 4.22 0.65 -1.73
CA GLY A 287 5.49 1.17 -1.22
C GLY A 287 6.65 0.25 -1.53
N ARG A 288 7.82 0.60 -0.98
CA ARG A 288 9.07 -0.14 -1.07
C ARG A 288 9.22 -1.14 0.08
N TYR A 289 9.64 -2.35 -0.22
CA TYR A 289 9.74 -3.47 0.73
C TYR A 289 10.99 -4.34 0.46
N ASP A 290 12.16 -3.75 0.58
CA ASP A 290 13.45 -4.35 0.19
C ASP A 290 13.82 -5.60 0.99
N ASP A 291 13.30 -5.73 2.22
CA ASP A 291 13.59 -6.88 3.09
C ASP A 291 12.65 -8.07 2.89
N LEU A 292 11.53 -7.88 2.20
CA LEU A 292 10.47 -8.89 2.15
C LEU A 292 10.91 -10.16 1.42
N LEU A 293 11.53 -10.03 0.25
CA LEU A 293 11.95 -11.18 -0.55
C LEU A 293 13.07 -11.99 0.16
N GLY A 294 13.91 -11.31 0.93
CA GLY A 294 14.95 -11.95 1.75
C GLY A 294 14.37 -12.93 2.77
N ARG A 295 13.18 -12.67 3.29
CA ARG A 295 12.46 -13.59 4.19
C ARG A 295 12.07 -14.91 3.54
N TYR A 296 12.03 -14.95 2.20
CA TYR A 296 11.77 -16.15 1.38
C TYR A 296 13.02 -16.71 0.72
N GLY A 297 14.21 -16.16 1.04
CA GLY A 297 15.51 -16.70 0.58
C GLY A 297 16.14 -15.99 -0.61
N THR A 298 15.51 -14.92 -1.14
CA THR A 298 16.02 -14.17 -2.30
C THR A 298 16.08 -12.68 -1.94
N PRO A 299 17.18 -12.18 -1.35
CA PRO A 299 17.26 -10.78 -0.93
C PRO A 299 17.40 -9.86 -2.16
N LEU A 300 16.29 -9.32 -2.61
CA LEU A 300 16.21 -8.34 -3.69
C LEU A 300 15.34 -7.17 -3.24
N PRO A 301 15.73 -5.92 -3.55
CA PRO A 301 14.89 -4.77 -3.32
C PRO A 301 13.63 -4.86 -4.20
N ALA A 302 12.53 -4.31 -3.69
CA ALA A 302 11.28 -4.34 -4.41
C ALA A 302 10.34 -3.21 -4.00
N CYS A 303 9.48 -2.81 -4.94
CA CYS A 303 8.38 -1.89 -4.70
C CYS A 303 7.17 -2.26 -5.56
N GLY A 304 5.98 -1.87 -5.11
CA GLY A 304 4.76 -2.18 -5.83
C GLY A 304 3.58 -1.31 -5.40
N ILE A 305 2.55 -1.26 -6.23
CA ILE A 305 1.28 -0.58 -5.94
C ILE A 305 0.13 -1.48 -6.34
N ALA A 306 -0.85 -1.57 -5.45
CA ALA A 306 -2.08 -2.31 -5.60
C ALA A 306 -3.29 -1.36 -5.59
N LEU A 307 -4.24 -1.59 -6.49
CA LEU A 307 -5.51 -0.88 -6.62
C LEU A 307 -6.66 -1.80 -6.21
N ASP A 308 -7.65 -1.26 -5.53
CA ASP A 308 -8.97 -1.89 -5.35
C ASP A 308 -9.85 -1.50 -6.55
N ILE A 309 -10.10 -2.44 -7.44
CA ILE A 309 -10.77 -2.18 -8.72
C ILE A 309 -12.22 -1.68 -8.52
N GLN A 310 -12.92 -2.17 -7.50
CA GLN A 310 -14.27 -1.69 -7.20
C GLN A 310 -14.25 -0.24 -6.71
N ARG A 311 -13.23 0.16 -5.95
CA ARG A 311 -13.06 1.54 -5.51
C ARG A 311 -12.67 2.47 -6.65
N VAL A 312 -11.82 2.02 -7.56
CA VAL A 312 -11.48 2.77 -8.79
C VAL A 312 -12.74 2.98 -9.63
N HIS A 313 -13.55 1.94 -9.84
CA HIS A 313 -14.82 2.04 -10.55
C HIS A 313 -15.80 3.01 -9.87
N ALA A 314 -15.90 2.98 -8.54
CA ALA A 314 -16.74 3.92 -7.79
C ALA A 314 -16.26 5.37 -7.94
N ALA A 315 -14.94 5.61 -8.00
CA ALA A 315 -14.38 6.93 -8.25
C ALA A 315 -14.69 7.43 -9.66
N GLN A 316 -14.58 6.60 -10.70
CA GLN A 316 -14.99 6.94 -12.06
C GLN A 316 -16.46 7.40 -12.11
N ALA A 317 -17.37 6.61 -11.54
CA ALA A 317 -18.78 6.96 -11.48
C ALA A 317 -19.07 8.24 -10.66
N ALA A 318 -18.20 8.57 -9.68
CA ALA A 318 -18.32 9.82 -8.93
C ALA A 318 -17.80 11.02 -9.73
N GLU A 319 -16.68 10.88 -10.46
CA GLU A 319 -16.17 11.92 -11.35
C GLU A 319 -17.17 12.27 -12.46
N GLU A 320 -17.79 11.26 -13.09
CA GLU A 320 -18.83 11.45 -14.12
C GLU A 320 -20.04 12.25 -13.62
N ARG A 321 -20.40 12.09 -12.34
CA ARG A 321 -21.51 12.87 -11.74
C ARG A 321 -21.13 14.29 -11.39
N LEU A 322 -19.83 14.62 -11.32
CA LEU A 322 -19.32 15.96 -11.01
C LEU A 322 -18.89 16.73 -12.26
N ALA A 323 -18.87 16.08 -13.42
CA ALA A 323 -18.54 16.67 -14.71
C ALA A 323 -19.79 17.32 -15.33
#